data_a22c24436ac294929cd9049b98d6c3fa
#
_entry.id   a22c24436ac294929cd9049b98d6c3fa
#
_cell.length_a   1.000
_cell.length_b   1.000
_cell.length_c   1.000
_cell.angle_alpha   90.00
_cell.angle_beta   90.00
_cell.angle_gamma   90.00
#
_symmetry.space_group_name_H-M   'P 1'
#
loop_
_entity.id
_entity.type
_entity.pdbx_description
1 polymer ?
#
loop_
_entity_poly.entity_id
_entity_poly.type
_entity_poly.pdbx_seq_one_letter_code
_entity_poly.pdbx_strand_id
1 'polypeptide(L)'
;VDVFVLEFLEFKGKKAVRRAHFWRYKRIFSVLGMKAHQHGLRISRVCAYNTSNLAFDGSGRVKRGWNINKKIPYSIINFTNGKLYNADLNASYNIGARYWIRYHLKSVTETQRLALEAKVPQVAKRSTCALSHLISLRNELIAMTTIRNQA
;
A
#
# COMPACT_ATOMS: atom_id res chain seq x y z
N VAL A 1 -11.44 -2.17 14.80
CA VAL A 1 -11.10 -1.84 13.39
C VAL A 1 -12.11 -0.85 12.88
N ASP A 2 -11.67 0.34 12.45
CA ASP A 2 -12.58 1.42 12.01
C ASP A 2 -12.67 1.54 10.48
N VAL A 3 -11.72 0.93 9.78
CA VAL A 3 -11.66 0.98 8.32
C VAL A 3 -11.06 -0.29 7.72
N PHE A 4 -11.68 -0.81 6.67
CA PHE A 4 -11.10 -1.80 5.79
C PHE A 4 -10.42 -1.12 4.62
N VAL A 5 -9.13 -1.41 4.41
CA VAL A 5 -8.36 -0.87 3.29
C VAL A 5 -8.21 -1.94 2.23
N LEU A 6 -8.68 -1.66 1.02
CA LEU A 6 -8.68 -2.59 -0.10
C LEU A 6 -8.01 -1.96 -1.32
N GLU A 7 -7.48 -2.78 -2.20
CA GLU A 7 -6.97 -2.33 -3.49
C GLU A 7 -8.11 -1.97 -4.45
N PHE A 8 -7.92 -0.89 -5.20
CA PHE A 8 -8.78 -0.59 -6.34
C PHE A 8 -8.24 -1.32 -7.57
N LEU A 9 -8.90 -2.41 -7.95
CA LEU A 9 -8.53 -3.24 -9.10
C LEU A 9 -9.37 -2.87 -10.32
N GLU A 10 -8.73 -2.39 -11.37
CA GLU A 10 -9.32 -2.20 -12.69
C GLU A 10 -8.95 -3.37 -13.60
N PHE A 11 -9.95 -4.11 -14.05
CA PHE A 11 -9.76 -5.19 -15.00
C PHE A 11 -10.05 -4.68 -16.41
N LYS A 12 -8.99 -4.35 -17.16
CA LYS A 12 -9.09 -3.88 -18.56
C LYS A 12 -8.68 -5.00 -19.53
N GLY A 13 -9.44 -5.13 -20.62
CA GLY A 13 -9.18 -6.10 -21.69
C GLY A 13 -9.73 -7.52 -21.44
N LYS A 14 -9.93 -8.28 -22.54
CA LYS A 14 -10.59 -9.59 -22.53
C LYS A 14 -9.97 -10.62 -21.56
N LYS A 15 -8.63 -10.70 -21.48
CA LYS A 15 -7.94 -11.64 -20.58
C LYS A 15 -8.10 -11.26 -19.09
N ALA A 16 -8.14 -9.96 -18.78
CA ALA A 16 -8.31 -9.46 -17.42
C ALA A 16 -9.75 -9.65 -16.92
N VAL A 17 -10.74 -9.41 -17.79
CA VAL A 17 -12.17 -9.64 -17.50
C VAL A 17 -12.43 -11.12 -17.22
N ARG A 18 -11.84 -12.04 -18.01
CA ARG A 18 -11.97 -13.48 -17.78
C ARG A 18 -11.41 -13.92 -16.42
N ARG A 19 -10.24 -13.42 -16.00
CA ARG A 19 -9.68 -13.68 -14.66
C ARG A 19 -10.55 -13.11 -13.54
N ALA A 20 -11.07 -11.89 -13.69
CA ALA A 20 -11.97 -11.26 -12.73
C ALA A 20 -13.26 -12.05 -12.53
N HIS A 21 -13.79 -12.67 -13.60
CA HIS A 21 -14.98 -13.49 -13.53
C HIS A 21 -14.77 -14.72 -12.63
N PHE A 22 -13.65 -15.43 -12.75
CA PHE A 22 -13.32 -16.55 -11.88
C PHE A 22 -13.04 -16.15 -10.43
N TRP A 23 -12.41 -15.02 -10.20
CA TRP A 23 -12.02 -14.59 -8.85
C TRP A 23 -13.15 -13.95 -8.04
N ARG A 24 -14.31 -13.73 -8.62
CA ARG A 24 -15.50 -13.16 -7.95
C ARG A 24 -15.22 -11.89 -7.11
N TYR A 25 -14.23 -11.11 -7.50
CA TYR A 25 -13.80 -9.90 -6.82
C TYR A 25 -14.97 -8.96 -6.47
N LYS A 26 -15.88 -8.72 -7.44
CA LYS A 26 -17.04 -7.85 -7.23
C LYS A 26 -17.96 -8.35 -6.11
N ARG A 27 -18.16 -9.68 -6.01
CA ARG A 27 -19.00 -10.28 -4.98
C ARG A 27 -18.36 -10.15 -3.60
N ILE A 28 -17.07 -10.44 -3.48
CA ILE A 28 -16.30 -10.25 -2.24
C ILE A 28 -16.39 -8.80 -1.78
N PHE A 29 -16.20 -7.86 -2.70
CA PHE A 29 -16.25 -6.43 -2.40
C PHE A 29 -17.65 -5.99 -1.95
N SER A 30 -18.72 -6.49 -2.58
CA SER A 30 -20.12 -6.22 -2.20
C SER A 30 -20.42 -6.76 -0.80
N VAL A 31 -20.05 -8.00 -0.50
CA VAL A 31 -20.27 -8.63 0.81
C VAL A 31 -19.50 -7.89 1.90
N LEU A 32 -18.23 -7.53 1.65
CA LEU A 32 -17.46 -6.73 2.60
C LEU A 32 -18.08 -5.35 2.82
N GLY A 33 -18.64 -4.73 1.78
CA GLY A 33 -19.34 -3.45 1.87
C GLY A 33 -20.57 -3.53 2.79
N MET A 34 -21.41 -4.53 2.58
CA MET A 34 -22.58 -4.75 3.44
C MET A 34 -22.17 -5.01 4.88
N LYS A 35 -21.19 -5.89 5.12
CA LYS A 35 -20.70 -6.22 6.47
C LYS A 35 -20.08 -5.01 7.16
N ALA A 36 -19.25 -4.26 6.47
CA ALA A 36 -18.69 -3.03 7.00
C ALA A 36 -19.78 -2.05 7.43
N HIS A 37 -20.80 -1.83 6.57
CA HIS A 37 -21.91 -0.95 6.87
C HIS A 37 -22.70 -1.43 8.11
N GLN A 38 -23.01 -2.74 8.19
CA GLN A 38 -23.70 -3.33 9.35
C GLN A 38 -22.96 -3.11 10.68
N HIS A 39 -21.64 -3.02 10.66
CA HIS A 39 -20.79 -2.83 11.83
C HIS A 39 -20.29 -1.39 12.00
N GLY A 40 -20.83 -0.43 11.26
CA GLY A 40 -20.41 0.97 11.33
C GLY A 40 -18.97 1.23 10.85
N LEU A 41 -18.39 0.31 10.07
CA LEU A 41 -17.03 0.39 9.57
C LEU A 41 -16.98 1.06 8.20
N ARG A 42 -15.87 1.71 7.89
CA ARG A 42 -15.64 2.34 6.59
C ARG A 42 -14.81 1.44 5.68
N ILE A 43 -15.03 1.56 4.36
CA ILE A 43 -14.16 0.96 3.35
C ILE A 43 -13.38 2.07 2.66
N SER A 44 -12.08 1.89 2.54
CA SER A 44 -11.18 2.75 1.79
C SER A 44 -10.49 1.98 0.67
N ARG A 45 -10.35 2.62 -0.49
CA ARG A 45 -9.66 2.03 -1.65
C ARG A 45 -8.35 2.74 -1.90
N VAL A 46 -7.30 1.97 -2.17
CA VAL A 46 -5.97 2.48 -2.53
C VAL A 46 -5.56 1.99 -3.91
N CYS A 47 -4.61 2.69 -4.52
CA CYS A 47 -4.05 2.29 -5.81
C CYS A 47 -3.37 0.92 -5.69
N ALA A 48 -3.75 -0.04 -6.55
CA ALA A 48 -3.20 -1.40 -6.56
C ALA A 48 -1.83 -1.52 -7.25
N TYR A 49 -1.45 -0.51 -8.04
CA TYR A 49 -0.24 -0.60 -8.86
C TYR A 49 1.01 -0.74 -7.99
N ASN A 50 1.82 -1.79 -8.24
CA ASN A 50 3.06 -2.12 -7.54
C ASN A 50 2.94 -2.48 -6.04
N THR A 51 1.77 -2.66 -5.44
CA THR A 51 1.66 -3.08 -4.03
C THR A 51 2.38 -4.40 -3.74
N SER A 52 2.29 -5.36 -4.65
CA SER A 52 2.97 -6.66 -4.55
C SER A 52 4.36 -6.71 -5.20
N ASN A 53 4.76 -5.65 -5.91
CA ASN A 53 6.03 -5.59 -6.64
C ASN A 53 7.09 -4.75 -5.94
N LEU A 54 6.73 -3.98 -4.91
CA LEU A 54 7.65 -3.22 -4.09
C LEU A 54 7.83 -3.90 -2.74
N ALA A 55 9.07 -4.00 -2.28
CA ALA A 55 9.40 -4.43 -0.94
C ALA A 55 8.87 -3.41 0.08
N PHE A 56 8.22 -3.88 1.14
CA PHE A 56 7.68 -2.98 2.17
C PHE A 56 8.77 -2.22 2.93
N ASP A 57 9.99 -2.77 2.98
CA ASP A 57 11.15 -2.16 3.65
C ASP A 57 11.84 -1.06 2.81
N GLY A 58 11.37 -0.82 1.59
CA GLY A 58 11.94 0.19 0.69
C GLY A 58 13.15 -0.27 -0.11
N SER A 59 13.58 -1.53 -0.01
CA SER A 59 14.74 -2.07 -0.72
C SER A 59 14.57 -2.15 -2.24
N GLY A 60 13.38 -1.84 -2.77
CA GLY A 60 13.14 -1.77 -4.21
C GLY A 60 12.14 -2.81 -4.72
N ARG A 61 12.31 -3.25 -5.96
CA ARG A 61 11.43 -4.25 -6.57
C ARG A 61 11.77 -5.66 -6.11
N VAL A 62 10.72 -6.43 -5.79
CA VAL A 62 10.86 -7.83 -5.38
C VAL A 62 10.91 -8.77 -6.58
N LYS A 63 11.59 -9.90 -6.43
CA LYS A 63 11.55 -11.02 -7.37
C LYS A 63 10.66 -12.13 -6.81
N ARG A 64 9.73 -12.67 -7.60
CA ARG A 64 8.92 -13.82 -7.21
C ARG A 64 9.77 -15.09 -7.12
N GLY A 65 9.45 -15.97 -6.17
CA GLY A 65 10.20 -17.19 -5.93
C GLY A 65 10.40 -18.05 -7.17
N TRP A 66 9.35 -18.22 -7.98
CA TRP A 66 9.42 -18.91 -9.27
C TRP A 66 10.47 -18.33 -10.25
N ASN A 67 10.67 -17.01 -10.22
CA ASN A 67 11.67 -16.32 -11.06
C ASN A 67 13.10 -16.44 -10.52
N ILE A 68 13.24 -16.91 -9.28
CA ILE A 68 14.54 -17.14 -8.63
C ILE A 68 14.93 -18.61 -8.79
N ASN A 69 14.02 -19.49 -8.41
CA ASN A 69 14.17 -20.94 -8.51
C ASN A 69 12.78 -21.57 -8.62
N LYS A 70 12.60 -22.49 -9.60
CA LYS A 70 11.32 -23.21 -9.83
C LYS A 70 10.85 -24.02 -8.62
N LYS A 71 11.73 -24.34 -7.67
CA LYS A 71 11.40 -25.04 -6.43
C LYS A 71 10.79 -24.12 -5.36
N ILE A 72 10.94 -22.79 -5.49
CA ILE A 72 10.42 -21.82 -4.53
C ILE A 72 8.97 -21.48 -4.91
N PRO A 73 8.00 -21.55 -3.96
CA PRO A 73 6.61 -21.21 -4.24
C PRO A 73 6.44 -19.78 -4.76
N TYR A 74 5.45 -19.56 -5.61
CA TYR A 74 5.13 -18.22 -6.14
C TYR A 74 4.70 -17.23 -5.05
N SER A 75 4.21 -17.71 -3.91
CA SER A 75 3.85 -16.92 -2.74
C SER A 75 5.06 -16.33 -1.99
N ILE A 76 6.27 -16.81 -2.27
CA ILE A 76 7.51 -16.27 -1.70
C ILE A 76 8.14 -15.28 -2.65
N ILE A 77 8.60 -14.19 -2.10
CA ILE A 77 9.34 -13.13 -2.79
C ILE A 77 10.72 -12.96 -2.18
N ASN A 78 11.66 -12.54 -3.01
CA ASN A 78 13.00 -12.15 -2.58
C ASN A 78 13.16 -10.64 -2.74
N PHE A 79 13.59 -9.97 -1.69
CA PHE A 79 13.95 -8.56 -1.68
C PHE A 79 15.35 -8.37 -2.28
N THR A 80 15.70 -7.16 -2.69
CA THR A 80 17.01 -6.85 -3.23
C THR A 80 18.15 -7.07 -2.23
N ASN A 81 17.85 -7.01 -0.93
CA ASN A 81 18.78 -7.33 0.16
C ASN A 81 18.87 -8.83 0.50
N GLY A 82 18.28 -9.71 -0.32
CA GLY A 82 18.31 -11.16 -0.14
C GLY A 82 17.25 -11.73 0.81
N LYS A 83 16.46 -10.90 1.49
CA LYS A 83 15.42 -11.34 2.42
C LYS A 83 14.29 -12.05 1.69
N LEU A 84 13.93 -13.26 2.15
CA LEU A 84 12.74 -13.96 1.67
C LEU A 84 11.53 -13.59 2.51
N TYR A 85 10.40 -13.35 1.86
CA TYR A 85 9.17 -12.95 2.55
C TYR A 85 7.91 -13.46 1.83
N ASN A 86 6.78 -13.51 2.55
CA ASN A 86 5.50 -13.83 1.95
C ASN A 86 4.97 -12.66 1.10
N ALA A 87 4.55 -12.94 -0.14
CA ALA A 87 4.11 -11.93 -1.09
C ALA A 87 2.84 -11.19 -0.65
N ASP A 88 1.90 -11.91 -0.03
CA ASP A 88 0.61 -11.34 0.36
C ASP A 88 0.76 -10.45 1.60
N LEU A 89 1.60 -10.86 2.56
CA LEU A 89 1.97 -10.01 3.70
C LEU A 89 2.71 -8.75 3.25
N ASN A 90 3.65 -8.86 2.32
CA ASN A 90 4.31 -7.69 1.74
C ASN A 90 3.31 -6.73 1.09
N ALA A 91 2.37 -7.27 0.30
CA ALA A 91 1.34 -6.46 -0.35
C ALA A 91 0.42 -5.79 0.69
N SER A 92 0.01 -6.50 1.74
CA SER A 92 -0.88 -5.95 2.78
C SER A 92 -0.24 -4.79 3.54
N TYR A 93 1.05 -4.85 3.84
CA TYR A 93 1.79 -3.74 4.45
C TYR A 93 1.82 -2.51 3.53
N ASN A 94 2.05 -2.69 2.24
CA ASN A 94 2.05 -1.59 1.28
C ASN A 94 0.64 -0.99 1.08
N ILE A 95 -0.40 -1.83 1.10
CA ILE A 95 -1.81 -1.39 1.02
C ILE A 95 -2.16 -0.52 2.23
N GLY A 96 -1.85 -0.99 3.44
CA GLY A 96 -2.07 -0.23 4.67
C GLY A 96 -1.28 1.08 4.71
N ALA A 97 -0.01 1.04 4.30
CA ALA A 97 0.84 2.23 4.23
C ALA A 97 0.27 3.31 3.30
N ARG A 98 -0.25 2.94 2.13
CA ARG A 98 -0.87 3.90 1.19
C ARG A 98 -2.10 4.60 1.76
N TYR A 99 -2.88 3.91 2.57
CA TYR A 99 -4.00 4.52 3.28
C TYR A 99 -3.50 5.57 4.28
N TRP A 100 -2.54 5.23 5.13
CA TRP A 100 -2.02 6.12 6.16
C TRP A 100 -1.23 7.30 5.60
N ILE A 101 -0.42 7.10 4.56
CA ILE A 101 0.25 8.19 3.84
C ILE A 101 -0.78 9.20 3.34
N ARG A 102 -1.83 8.73 2.65
CA ARG A 102 -2.91 9.59 2.17
C ARG A 102 -3.64 10.31 3.31
N TYR A 103 -3.86 9.64 4.42
CA TYR A 103 -4.51 10.21 5.59
C TYR A 103 -3.67 11.36 6.17
N HIS A 104 -2.39 11.12 6.42
CA HIS A 104 -1.48 12.13 6.95
C HIS A 104 -1.31 13.32 6.00
N LEU A 105 -1.11 13.10 4.72
CA LEU A 105 -0.97 14.19 3.74
C LEU A 105 -2.24 15.03 3.58
N LYS A 106 -3.41 14.49 3.89
CA LYS A 106 -4.67 15.25 3.91
C LYS A 106 -4.90 16.05 5.20
N SER A 107 -4.27 15.66 6.30
CA SER A 107 -4.43 16.31 7.61
C SER A 107 -3.51 17.51 7.82
N VAL A 108 -2.57 17.75 6.94
CA VAL A 108 -1.60 18.86 7.00
C VAL A 108 -1.96 19.96 6.00
N THR A 109 -1.40 21.17 6.22
CA THR A 109 -1.56 22.28 5.27
C THR A 109 -0.82 22.00 3.95
N GLU A 110 -1.18 22.73 2.91
CA GLU A 110 -0.55 22.58 1.58
C GLU A 110 0.96 22.82 1.63
N THR A 111 1.39 23.86 2.35
CA THR A 111 2.82 24.18 2.53
C THR A 111 3.57 23.04 3.23
N GLN A 112 2.99 22.48 4.29
CA GLN A 112 3.56 21.33 5.00
C GLN A 112 3.59 20.08 4.11
N ARG A 113 2.54 19.85 3.30
CA ARG A 113 2.50 18.74 2.37
C ARG A 113 3.62 18.82 1.35
N LEU A 114 3.85 19.98 0.73
CA LEU A 114 4.94 20.19 -0.22
C LEU A 114 6.31 19.97 0.42
N ALA A 115 6.51 20.46 1.64
CA ALA A 115 7.75 20.22 2.38
C ALA A 115 7.98 18.74 2.69
N LEU A 116 6.95 18.00 3.06
CA LEU A 116 7.01 16.55 3.30
C LEU A 116 7.26 15.76 2.00
N GLU A 117 6.63 16.13 0.90
CA GLU A 117 6.84 15.52 -0.42
C GLU A 117 8.26 15.78 -0.95
N ALA A 118 8.86 16.94 -0.63
CA ALA A 118 10.25 17.22 -0.95
C ALA A 118 11.24 16.35 -0.16
N LYS A 119 10.96 16.06 1.11
CA LYS A 119 11.80 15.20 1.96
C LYS A 119 11.61 13.71 1.70
N VAL A 120 10.40 13.29 1.35
CA VAL A 120 10.04 11.90 1.03
C VAL A 120 9.35 11.85 -0.34
N PRO A 121 10.09 11.99 -1.45
CA PRO A 121 9.49 12.15 -2.79
C PRO A 121 8.58 11.01 -3.24
N GLN A 122 8.77 9.81 -2.69
CA GLN A 122 7.96 8.64 -3.04
C GLN A 122 6.50 8.78 -2.61
N VAL A 123 6.18 9.60 -1.60
CA VAL A 123 4.80 9.77 -1.13
C VAL A 123 3.94 10.64 -2.06
N ALA A 124 4.55 11.43 -2.93
CA ALA A 124 3.85 12.22 -3.95
C ALA A 124 3.14 11.33 -4.99
N LYS A 125 3.65 10.12 -5.25
CA LYS A 125 3.07 9.18 -6.23
C LYS A 125 2.43 7.99 -5.53
N ARG A 126 1.12 7.84 -5.66
CA ARG A 126 0.33 6.72 -5.06
C ARG A 126 0.83 5.32 -5.43
N SER A 127 1.48 5.17 -6.58
CA SER A 127 1.97 3.89 -7.11
C SER A 127 3.34 3.48 -6.58
N THR A 128 4.07 4.37 -5.90
CA THR A 128 5.44 4.13 -5.43
C THR A 128 5.54 4.00 -3.91
N CYS A 129 4.45 4.22 -3.17
CA CYS A 129 4.46 4.14 -1.71
C CYS A 129 4.58 2.72 -1.20
N ALA A 130 5.49 2.52 -0.24
CA ALA A 130 5.71 1.31 0.55
C ALA A 130 5.64 1.65 2.05
N LEU A 131 5.69 0.65 2.93
CA LEU A 131 5.63 0.86 4.39
C LEU A 131 6.81 1.71 4.90
N SER A 132 8.00 1.51 4.37
CA SER A 132 9.19 2.32 4.73
C SER A 132 8.96 3.82 4.51
N HIS A 133 8.27 4.20 3.44
CA HIS A 133 7.95 5.60 3.15
C HIS A 133 6.93 6.19 4.14
N LEU A 134 6.01 5.38 4.66
CA LEU A 134 5.12 5.79 5.75
C LEU A 134 5.92 6.07 7.03
N ILE A 135 6.88 5.21 7.35
CA ILE A 135 7.74 5.39 8.53
C ILE A 135 8.54 6.68 8.41
N SER A 136 9.18 6.92 7.26
CA SER A 136 9.90 8.16 6.97
C SER A 136 9.01 9.39 7.08
N LEU A 137 7.81 9.35 6.48
CA LEU A 137 6.83 10.44 6.56
C LEU A 137 6.42 10.75 8.01
N ARG A 138 6.18 9.73 8.83
CA ARG A 138 5.84 9.93 10.24
C ARG A 138 6.98 10.56 11.02
N ASN A 139 8.21 10.16 10.80
CA ASN A 139 9.38 10.74 11.45
C ASN A 139 9.49 12.24 11.10
N GLU A 140 9.27 12.62 9.85
CA GLU A 140 9.26 14.02 9.44
C GLU A 140 8.11 14.81 10.07
N LEU A 141 6.91 14.23 10.17
CA LEU A 141 5.77 14.86 10.85
C LEU A 141 6.06 15.09 12.33
N ILE A 142 6.66 14.15 13.03
CA ILE A 142 7.06 14.29 14.44
C ILE A 142 8.08 15.42 14.57
N ALA A 143 9.11 15.44 13.73
CA ALA A 143 10.13 16.50 13.74
C ALA A 143 9.51 17.90 13.54
N MET A 144 8.57 18.06 12.60
CA MET A 144 7.87 19.32 12.39
C MET A 144 7.03 19.75 13.61
N THR A 145 6.41 18.81 14.31
CA THR A 145 5.60 19.11 15.49
C THR A 145 6.49 19.51 16.67
N THR A 146 7.64 18.87 16.84
CA THR A 146 8.60 19.18 17.92
C THR A 146 9.16 20.58 17.77
N ILE A 147 9.56 21.00 16.58
CA ILE A 147 10.05 22.36 16.29
C ILE A 147 8.99 23.41 16.62
N ARG A 148 7.73 23.15 16.27
CA ARG A 148 6.62 24.08 16.53
C ARG A 148 6.33 24.28 18.03
N ASN A 149 6.59 23.28 18.86
CA ASN A 149 6.36 23.35 20.30
C ASN A 149 7.53 24.02 21.07
N GLN A 150 8.65 24.26 20.39
CA GLN A 150 9.84 24.90 20.94
C GLN A 150 9.99 26.38 20.52
N ALA A 151 9.18 26.85 19.59
CA ALA A 151 9.12 28.23 19.09
C ALA A 151 7.94 29.00 19.71
#